data_20b9edadf82ab08cddbe27708fbdc52d
#
_entry.id   20b9edadf82ab08cddbe27708fbdc52d
#
_cell.length_a   1.000
_cell.length_b   1.000
_cell.length_c   1.000
_cell.angle_alpha   90.00
_cell.angle_beta   90.00
_cell.angle_gamma   90.00
#
_symmetry.space_group_name_H-M   'P 1'
#
loop_
_entity.id
_entity.type
_entity.pdbx_description
1 polymer ?
#
loop_
_entity_poly.entity_id
_entity_poly.type
_entity_poly.pdbx_seq_one_letter_code
_entity_poly.pdbx_strand_id
1 'polypeptide(L)'
;MKKIVIVGSGTIATATARLLAKKCTHYFDVSLIARHLATAHQICADVLRQYGVVVACYQCDALDKSRLVPMLCRIKAELVINLATPDTHLEVMKACLESRCHYVDTAAFEAASDFNVPPPWYSAETRLKKAFSQAKLTAVLSIGFDPGIVNCFCAKAKQDEFDDILEIDMLCANNGTHDYFFATNFNPSVNLKELCEVTSYREAGQWHTAPPFSRSRRYAMPGVGEHLLYSVGHEEVHSLAKKFPKARIEFWVRVSDQFRQTLQTLERIGLISWDKVNVGNVHVAPIDVLAALMPAPASLAPSYKGQVCVAVVLKGRKQGAAHSMMYYSVCSHEACFEDIGAHVTAYTTAVPVVAAAQMILEGDWNAGTLVHPEELNPDRFLARICELGMSWQASSLSAAQVSKGDLINICADDTPA
;
A
#
# COMPACT_ATOMS: atom_id res chain seq x y z
N MET A 1 -12.49 5.76 25.40
CA MET A 1 -12.19 5.38 23.99
C MET A 1 -10.83 5.98 23.61
N LYS A 2 -10.02 5.21 22.90
CA LYS A 2 -8.74 5.65 22.37
C LYS A 2 -8.95 6.61 21.19
N LYS A 3 -8.13 7.65 21.07
CA LYS A 3 -8.32 8.72 20.09
C LYS A 3 -7.44 8.50 18.86
N ILE A 4 -8.10 8.24 17.73
CA ILE A 4 -7.46 8.08 16.42
C ILE A 4 -7.75 9.30 15.57
N VAL A 5 -6.70 9.78 14.90
CA VAL A 5 -6.82 10.82 13.86
C VAL A 5 -6.44 10.22 12.51
N ILE A 6 -7.36 10.27 11.56
CA ILE A 6 -7.08 9.97 10.16
C ILE A 6 -6.69 11.28 9.47
N VAL A 7 -5.52 11.31 8.84
CA VAL A 7 -5.07 12.43 7.99
C VAL A 7 -5.26 12.02 6.54
N GLY A 8 -6.06 12.78 5.80
CA GLY A 8 -6.47 12.49 4.42
C GLY A 8 -7.97 12.29 4.29
N SER A 9 -8.51 12.44 3.08
CA SER A 9 -9.94 12.28 2.76
C SER A 9 -10.15 11.57 1.42
N GLY A 10 -9.19 10.74 1.02
CA GLY A 10 -9.26 9.92 -0.18
C GLY A 10 -10.08 8.63 0.02
N THR A 11 -10.03 7.75 -0.97
CA THR A 11 -10.79 6.49 -1.00
C THR A 11 -10.40 5.56 0.16
N ILE A 12 -9.10 5.45 0.47
CA ILE A 12 -8.60 4.61 1.57
C ILE A 12 -9.03 5.19 2.93
N ALA A 13 -8.95 6.52 3.11
CA ALA A 13 -9.43 7.19 4.33
C ALA A 13 -10.93 6.98 4.55
N THR A 14 -11.72 7.01 3.47
CA THR A 14 -13.16 6.71 3.51
C THR A 14 -13.41 5.27 3.96
N ALA A 15 -12.72 4.30 3.36
CA ALA A 15 -12.83 2.89 3.74
C ALA A 15 -12.40 2.65 5.20
N THR A 16 -11.30 3.26 5.63
CA THR A 16 -10.79 3.16 7.00
C THR A 16 -11.79 3.74 8.01
N ALA A 17 -12.37 4.92 7.74
CA ALA A 17 -13.37 5.52 8.60
C ALA A 17 -14.63 4.65 8.73
N ARG A 18 -15.12 4.10 7.60
CA ARG A 18 -16.27 3.18 7.59
C ARG A 18 -15.97 1.89 8.34
N LEU A 19 -14.78 1.31 8.16
CA LEU A 19 -14.40 0.07 8.84
C LEU A 19 -14.27 0.28 10.35
N LEU A 20 -13.63 1.37 10.79
CA LEU A 20 -13.57 1.76 12.21
C LEU A 20 -14.96 1.94 12.79
N ALA A 21 -15.85 2.64 12.10
CA ALA A 21 -17.22 2.85 12.53
C ALA A 21 -18.04 1.55 12.60
N LYS A 22 -17.87 0.64 11.65
CA LYS A 22 -18.62 -0.62 11.60
C LYS A 22 -18.12 -1.67 12.59
N LYS A 23 -16.79 -1.82 12.71
CA LYS A 23 -16.18 -2.95 13.44
C LYS A 23 -15.59 -2.57 14.80
N CYS A 24 -15.37 -1.26 15.07
CA CYS A 24 -14.59 -0.80 16.23
C CYS A 24 -15.29 0.32 17.03
N THR A 25 -16.59 0.49 16.92
CA THR A 25 -17.38 1.60 17.50
C THR A 25 -17.18 1.86 18.99
N HIS A 26 -16.88 0.82 19.77
CA HIS A 26 -16.73 0.96 21.22
C HIS A 26 -15.30 1.19 21.68
N TYR A 27 -14.34 1.11 20.77
CA TYR A 27 -12.91 1.23 21.08
C TYR A 27 -12.35 2.61 20.80
N PHE A 28 -12.80 3.26 19.71
CA PHE A 28 -12.15 4.43 19.17
C PHE A 28 -13.07 5.65 19.07
N ASP A 29 -12.50 6.80 19.39
CA ASP A 29 -13.01 8.14 19.07
C ASP A 29 -12.22 8.62 17.84
N VAL A 30 -12.89 8.71 16.70
CA VAL A 30 -12.24 8.95 15.40
C VAL A 30 -12.45 10.40 14.99
N SER A 31 -11.35 11.06 14.60
CA SER A 31 -11.36 12.37 13.97
C SER A 31 -10.70 12.32 12.60
N LEU A 32 -11.15 13.15 11.68
CA LEU A 32 -10.61 13.26 10.32
C LEU A 32 -9.98 14.65 10.13
N ILE A 33 -8.76 14.70 9.61
CA ILE A 33 -8.09 15.95 9.21
C ILE A 33 -7.90 15.92 7.69
N ALA A 34 -8.35 16.96 7.00
CA ALA A 34 -8.22 17.06 5.54
C ALA A 34 -7.98 18.48 5.08
N ARG A 35 -7.31 18.63 3.94
CA ARG A 35 -7.09 19.93 3.28
C ARG A 35 -8.40 20.54 2.78
N HIS A 36 -9.31 19.69 2.26
CA HIS A 36 -10.61 20.09 1.73
C HIS A 36 -11.75 19.54 2.60
N LEU A 37 -12.48 20.46 3.26
CA LEU A 37 -13.57 20.07 4.18
C LEU A 37 -14.77 19.42 3.49
N ALA A 38 -15.05 19.77 2.24
CA ALA A 38 -16.23 19.23 1.53
C ALA A 38 -16.19 17.70 1.49
N THR A 39 -15.06 17.11 1.08
CA THR A 39 -14.89 15.65 1.05
C THR A 39 -14.92 15.05 2.46
N ALA A 40 -14.26 15.71 3.42
CA ALA A 40 -14.26 15.24 4.80
C ALA A 40 -15.67 15.23 5.43
N HIS A 41 -16.47 16.29 5.21
CA HIS A 41 -17.85 16.36 5.66
C HIS A 41 -18.71 15.25 5.05
N GLN A 42 -18.50 14.94 3.77
CA GLN A 42 -19.23 13.85 3.12
C GLN A 42 -18.93 12.51 3.76
N ILE A 43 -17.63 12.21 4.03
CA ILE A 43 -17.23 10.99 4.75
C ILE A 43 -17.92 10.93 6.13
N CYS A 44 -17.85 12.01 6.92
CA CYS A 44 -18.45 12.07 8.24
C CYS A 44 -19.97 11.88 8.19
N ALA A 45 -20.65 12.51 7.24
CA ALA A 45 -22.09 12.38 7.04
C ALA A 45 -22.49 10.95 6.63
N ASP A 46 -21.70 10.32 5.73
CA ASP A 46 -21.93 8.94 5.31
C ASP A 46 -21.73 7.94 6.46
N VAL A 47 -20.67 8.11 7.25
CA VAL A 47 -20.41 7.28 8.44
C VAL A 47 -21.55 7.44 9.48
N LEU A 48 -21.99 8.65 9.74
CA LEU A 48 -23.10 8.90 10.64
C LEU A 48 -24.39 8.24 10.13
N ARG A 49 -24.70 8.41 8.85
CA ARG A 49 -25.92 7.85 8.25
C ARG A 49 -25.92 6.33 8.25
N GLN A 50 -24.79 5.70 7.93
CA GLN A 50 -24.71 4.24 7.77
C GLN A 50 -24.51 3.49 9.09
N TYR A 51 -23.76 4.06 10.02
CA TYR A 51 -23.32 3.37 11.24
C TYR A 51 -23.73 4.07 12.53
N GLY A 52 -24.36 5.25 12.48
CA GLY A 52 -24.73 6.03 13.67
C GLY A 52 -23.53 6.59 14.46
N VAL A 53 -22.34 6.57 13.89
CA VAL A 53 -21.09 7.01 14.54
C VAL A 53 -20.76 8.43 14.13
N VAL A 54 -20.48 9.29 15.11
CA VAL A 54 -20.05 10.66 14.87
C VAL A 54 -18.53 10.67 14.69
N VAL A 55 -18.07 11.16 13.55
CA VAL A 55 -16.65 11.44 13.26
C VAL A 55 -16.48 12.95 13.19
N ALA A 56 -15.62 13.51 14.04
CA ALA A 56 -15.29 14.93 13.97
C ALA A 56 -14.33 15.18 12.77
N CYS A 57 -14.50 16.33 12.08
CA CYS A 57 -13.59 16.68 11.02
C CYS A 57 -13.02 18.09 11.17
N TYR A 58 -11.78 18.27 10.72
CA TYR A 58 -11.00 19.50 10.85
C TYR A 58 -10.27 19.82 9.56
N GLN A 59 -10.15 21.11 9.25
CA GLN A 59 -9.39 21.57 8.10
C GLN A 59 -7.93 21.87 8.47
N CYS A 60 -7.02 21.10 7.85
CA CYS A 60 -5.59 21.39 7.92
C CYS A 60 -4.89 20.81 6.68
N ASP A 61 -3.91 21.52 6.15
CA ASP A 61 -2.95 20.94 5.22
C ASP A 61 -1.96 20.09 6.02
N ALA A 62 -1.78 18.82 5.64
CA ALA A 62 -0.86 17.91 6.30
C ALA A 62 0.61 18.35 6.21
N LEU A 63 0.96 19.16 5.23
CA LEU A 63 2.28 19.79 5.10
C LEU A 63 2.48 20.97 6.05
N ASP A 64 1.41 21.55 6.61
CA ASP A 64 1.49 22.64 7.59
C ASP A 64 1.59 22.09 9.02
N LYS A 65 2.78 21.63 9.37
CA LYS A 65 3.07 21.11 10.72
C LYS A 65 2.73 22.13 11.81
N SER A 66 2.89 23.43 11.56
CA SER A 66 2.62 24.48 12.55
C SER A 66 1.16 24.56 12.97
N ARG A 67 0.23 24.17 12.11
CA ARG A 67 -1.21 24.04 12.38
C ARG A 67 -1.59 22.63 12.82
N LEU A 68 -0.92 21.61 12.30
CA LEU A 68 -1.23 20.21 12.59
C LEU A 68 -0.93 19.86 14.06
N VAL A 69 0.23 20.24 14.60
CA VAL A 69 0.63 19.95 15.99
C VAL A 69 -0.37 20.47 17.03
N PRO A 70 -0.77 21.77 17.06
CA PRO A 70 -1.77 22.25 17.99
C PRO A 70 -3.12 21.52 17.86
N MET A 71 -3.48 21.10 16.64
CA MET A 71 -4.73 20.37 16.39
C MET A 71 -4.67 18.97 16.98
N LEU A 72 -3.60 18.20 16.76
CA LEU A 72 -3.39 16.89 17.34
C LEU A 72 -3.39 16.95 18.88
N CYS A 73 -2.72 17.95 19.45
CA CYS A 73 -2.72 18.18 20.90
C CYS A 73 -4.13 18.51 21.44
N ARG A 74 -4.91 19.34 20.76
CA ARG A 74 -6.30 19.67 21.15
C ARG A 74 -7.22 18.46 21.10
N ILE A 75 -7.07 17.63 20.07
CA ILE A 75 -7.82 16.36 19.94
C ILE A 75 -7.35 15.36 21.00
N LYS A 76 -6.11 15.49 21.51
CA LYS A 76 -5.42 14.51 22.34
C LYS A 76 -5.24 13.18 21.59
N ALA A 77 -4.77 13.27 20.35
CA ALA A 77 -4.54 12.12 19.52
C ALA A 77 -3.56 11.13 20.18
N GLU A 78 -3.92 9.85 20.21
CA GLU A 78 -3.03 8.77 20.66
C GLU A 78 -2.35 8.10 19.47
N LEU A 79 -3.03 8.07 18.31
CA LEU A 79 -2.51 7.53 17.07
C LEU A 79 -2.96 8.39 15.89
N VAL A 80 -2.05 8.64 14.96
CA VAL A 80 -2.32 9.20 13.64
C VAL A 80 -2.20 8.10 12.60
N ILE A 81 -3.23 7.95 11.78
CA ILE A 81 -3.23 7.16 10.56
C ILE A 81 -3.11 8.13 9.39
N ASN A 82 -1.95 8.17 8.74
CA ASN A 82 -1.73 9.04 7.60
C ASN A 82 -2.10 8.33 6.29
N LEU A 83 -3.19 8.77 5.69
CA LEU A 83 -3.73 8.30 4.41
C LEU A 83 -3.83 9.46 3.40
N ALA A 84 -3.04 10.50 3.61
CA ALA A 84 -2.80 11.54 2.61
C ALA A 84 -1.76 11.06 1.58
N THR A 85 -1.37 11.94 0.66
CA THR A 85 -0.35 11.62 -0.35
C THR A 85 1.03 11.41 0.29
N PRO A 86 1.91 10.57 -0.33
CA PRO A 86 3.22 10.21 0.25
C PRO A 86 4.13 11.38 0.60
N ASP A 87 4.04 12.51 -0.10
CA ASP A 87 4.78 13.74 0.16
C ASP A 87 4.52 14.35 1.55
N THR A 88 3.39 13.99 2.19
CA THR A 88 3.02 14.50 3.53
C THR A 88 3.68 13.73 4.68
N HIS A 89 4.22 12.53 4.44
CA HIS A 89 4.61 11.58 5.49
C HIS A 89 5.58 12.18 6.49
N LEU A 90 6.66 12.83 6.04
CA LEU A 90 7.68 13.36 6.93
C LEU A 90 7.15 14.47 7.85
N GLU A 91 6.29 15.36 7.34
CA GLU A 91 5.74 16.45 8.16
C GLU A 91 4.71 15.91 9.17
N VAL A 92 3.90 14.92 8.79
CA VAL A 92 2.97 14.26 9.71
C VAL A 92 3.73 13.46 10.78
N MET A 93 4.79 12.72 10.42
CA MET A 93 5.65 12.02 11.40
C MET A 93 6.30 12.98 12.40
N LYS A 94 6.81 14.14 11.95
CA LYS A 94 7.34 15.18 12.84
C LYS A 94 6.26 15.76 13.74
N ALA A 95 5.04 15.96 13.22
CA ALA A 95 3.92 16.42 14.02
C ALA A 95 3.52 15.39 15.10
N CYS A 96 3.57 14.09 14.78
CA CYS A 96 3.36 13.00 15.75
C CYS A 96 4.39 13.00 16.88
N LEU A 97 5.67 13.21 16.56
CA LEU A 97 6.72 13.32 17.56
C LEU A 97 6.49 14.49 18.52
N GLU A 98 6.12 15.66 18.00
CA GLU A 98 5.88 16.86 18.80
C GLU A 98 4.58 16.74 19.65
N SER A 99 3.52 16.12 19.12
CA SER A 99 2.25 15.91 19.81
C SER A 99 2.19 14.62 20.65
N ARG A 100 3.28 13.82 20.65
CA ARG A 100 3.40 12.61 21.47
C ARG A 100 2.36 11.53 21.12
N CYS A 101 2.07 11.31 19.84
CA CYS A 101 1.19 10.24 19.37
C CYS A 101 1.93 9.24 18.48
N HIS A 102 1.39 8.01 18.40
CA HIS A 102 1.85 6.96 17.51
C HIS A 102 1.55 7.31 16.04
N TYR A 103 2.18 6.62 15.12
CA TYR A 103 2.07 6.88 13.68
C TYR A 103 1.90 5.59 12.88
N VAL A 104 1.06 5.64 11.85
CA VAL A 104 0.88 4.58 10.85
C VAL A 104 0.66 5.23 9.48
N ASP A 105 1.27 4.67 8.43
CA ASP A 105 1.01 5.02 7.02
C ASP A 105 0.91 3.78 6.14
N THR A 106 0.69 3.96 4.84
CA THR A 106 0.46 2.90 3.86
C THR A 106 1.44 2.92 2.69
N ALA A 107 2.44 3.81 2.67
CA ALA A 107 3.41 3.96 1.60
C ALA A 107 4.72 4.55 2.11
N ALA A 108 5.80 4.50 1.32
CA ALA A 108 7.03 5.25 1.57
C ALA A 108 6.85 6.75 1.30
N PHE A 109 7.67 7.59 1.94
CA PHE A 109 7.74 9.00 1.59
C PHE A 109 8.26 9.18 0.17
N GLU A 110 7.58 10.00 -0.60
CA GLU A 110 7.94 10.32 -1.95
C GLU A 110 7.54 11.77 -2.27
N ALA A 111 8.49 12.59 -2.74
CA ALA A 111 8.13 13.89 -3.27
C ALA A 111 7.34 13.72 -4.57
N ALA A 112 6.29 14.50 -4.75
CA ALA A 112 5.35 14.31 -5.87
C ALA A 112 6.02 14.37 -7.25
N SER A 113 7.10 15.16 -7.39
CA SER A 113 7.85 15.34 -8.64
C SER A 113 9.03 14.40 -8.83
N ASP A 114 9.37 13.58 -7.82
CA ASP A 114 10.54 12.71 -7.91
C ASP A 114 10.22 11.45 -8.71
N PHE A 115 11.03 11.16 -9.72
CA PHE A 115 10.99 9.95 -10.53
C PHE A 115 12.27 9.14 -10.37
N ASN A 116 12.15 7.82 -10.50
CA ASN A 116 13.29 6.91 -10.50
C ASN A 116 14.22 7.11 -9.28
N VAL A 117 13.63 7.31 -8.11
CA VAL A 117 14.39 7.45 -6.87
C VAL A 117 15.24 6.20 -6.64
N PRO A 118 16.57 6.34 -6.54
CA PRO A 118 17.44 5.18 -6.39
C PRO A 118 17.24 4.50 -5.02
N PRO A 119 17.35 3.16 -4.94
CA PRO A 119 17.33 2.47 -3.67
C PRO A 119 18.50 2.85 -2.76
N PRO A 120 18.36 2.71 -1.42
CA PRO A 120 17.19 2.20 -0.72
C PRO A 120 16.16 3.30 -0.43
N TRP A 121 14.89 2.99 -0.63
CA TRP A 121 13.79 3.86 -0.19
C TRP A 121 13.70 3.88 1.35
N TYR A 122 12.81 4.68 1.94
CA TYR A 122 12.69 4.92 3.39
C TYR A 122 13.90 5.61 4.04
N SER A 123 14.83 6.14 3.28
CA SER A 123 16.01 6.81 3.85
C SER A 123 15.65 8.07 4.63
N ALA A 124 14.61 8.79 4.21
CA ALA A 124 14.13 10.01 4.84
C ALA A 124 13.43 9.71 6.17
N GLU A 125 12.52 8.72 6.21
CA GLU A 125 11.79 8.28 7.41
C GLU A 125 12.75 7.65 8.43
N THR A 126 13.71 6.86 7.96
CA THR A 126 14.70 6.21 8.83
C THR A 126 15.51 7.23 9.66
N ARG A 127 15.71 8.46 9.17
CA ARG A 127 16.35 9.55 9.94
C ARG A 127 15.56 9.91 11.20
N LEU A 128 14.24 9.65 11.23
CA LEU A 128 13.38 9.91 12.39
C LEU A 128 13.37 8.76 13.40
N LYS A 129 13.97 7.58 13.08
CA LYS A 129 13.96 6.38 13.95
C LYS A 129 14.50 6.68 15.35
N LYS A 130 15.61 7.44 15.47
CA LYS A 130 16.18 7.83 16.75
C LYS A 130 15.22 8.70 17.58
N ALA A 131 14.51 9.63 16.95
CA ALA A 131 13.56 10.49 17.63
C ALA A 131 12.34 9.71 18.15
N PHE A 132 11.78 8.81 17.34
CA PHE A 132 10.71 7.90 17.77
C PHE A 132 11.16 7.01 18.95
N SER A 133 12.38 6.45 18.89
CA SER A 133 12.94 5.65 19.98
C SER A 133 13.10 6.44 21.28
N GLN A 134 13.60 7.67 21.21
CA GLN A 134 13.73 8.55 22.38
C GLN A 134 12.38 8.94 22.96
N ALA A 135 11.39 9.14 22.11
CA ALA A 135 10.02 9.45 22.50
C ALA A 135 9.24 8.23 23.01
N LYS A 136 9.76 7.00 22.80
CA LYS A 136 9.07 5.72 23.04
C LYS A 136 7.73 5.65 22.31
N LEU A 137 7.69 6.18 21.10
CA LEU A 137 6.52 6.14 20.22
C LEU A 137 6.71 5.09 19.14
N THR A 138 5.65 4.36 18.82
CA THR A 138 5.65 3.40 17.72
C THR A 138 5.21 4.10 16.44
N ALA A 139 6.03 3.98 15.39
CA ALA A 139 5.67 4.32 14.02
C ALA A 139 5.78 3.06 13.17
N VAL A 140 4.67 2.62 12.57
CA VAL A 140 4.64 1.49 11.63
C VAL A 140 4.50 2.06 10.24
N LEU A 141 5.51 1.81 9.40
CA LEU A 141 5.53 2.30 8.02
C LEU A 141 4.96 1.28 7.06
N SER A 142 4.18 1.79 6.10
CA SER A 142 3.72 1.04 4.92
C SER A 142 2.93 -0.22 5.31
N ILE A 143 1.83 -0.04 6.05
CA ILE A 143 0.92 -1.10 6.43
C ILE A 143 -0.36 -1.04 5.60
N GLY A 144 -0.46 -1.92 4.62
CA GLY A 144 -1.59 -2.08 3.72
C GLY A 144 -1.70 -3.51 3.23
N PHE A 145 -2.10 -3.69 1.98
CA PHE A 145 -2.14 -4.99 1.33
C PHE A 145 -0.75 -5.37 0.80
N ASP A 146 -0.24 -4.54 -0.05
CA ASP A 146 1.11 -4.49 -0.64
C ASP A 146 1.52 -2.99 -0.76
N PRO A 147 2.45 -2.52 0.07
CA PRO A 147 3.13 -3.14 1.21
C PRO A 147 2.22 -3.38 2.43
N GLY A 148 2.65 -4.28 3.31
CA GLY A 148 2.03 -4.51 4.62
C GLY A 148 1.77 -5.99 4.91
N ILE A 149 0.66 -6.55 4.40
CA ILE A 149 0.31 -7.97 4.67
C ILE A 149 1.34 -8.92 4.08
N VAL A 150 1.91 -8.60 2.90
CA VAL A 150 2.98 -9.39 2.25
C VAL A 150 4.25 -9.42 3.11
N ASN A 151 4.57 -8.33 3.80
CA ASN A 151 5.67 -8.25 4.76
C ASN A 151 5.41 -9.17 5.95
N CYS A 152 4.19 -9.17 6.48
CA CYS A 152 3.78 -10.07 7.57
C CYS A 152 3.80 -11.53 7.13
N PHE A 153 3.44 -11.86 5.88
CA PHE A 153 3.60 -13.21 5.33
C PHE A 153 5.06 -13.65 5.30
N CYS A 154 5.99 -12.77 4.90
CA CYS A 154 7.42 -13.06 4.95
C CYS A 154 7.91 -13.31 6.40
N ALA A 155 7.45 -12.51 7.36
CA ALA A 155 7.77 -12.70 8.77
C ALA A 155 7.21 -14.03 9.31
N LYS A 156 5.94 -14.36 8.99
CA LYS A 156 5.28 -15.61 9.38
C LYS A 156 5.98 -16.82 8.79
N ALA A 157 6.30 -16.77 7.49
CA ALA A 157 7.03 -17.84 6.83
C ALA A 157 8.41 -18.08 7.47
N LYS A 158 9.15 -17.00 7.76
CA LYS A 158 10.45 -17.10 8.44
C LYS A 158 10.33 -17.70 9.84
N GLN A 159 9.26 -17.39 10.54
CA GLN A 159 9.03 -17.90 11.89
C GLN A 159 8.71 -19.40 11.88
N ASP A 160 7.89 -19.89 10.96
CA ASP A 160 7.29 -21.23 11.03
C ASP A 160 7.87 -22.24 10.03
N GLU A 161 8.35 -21.74 8.88
CA GLU A 161 8.60 -22.60 7.72
C GLU A 161 10.05 -22.59 7.24
N PHE A 162 10.85 -21.57 7.51
CA PHE A 162 12.16 -21.43 6.89
C PHE A 162 13.28 -21.18 7.87
N ASP A 163 14.35 -22.01 7.77
CA ASP A 163 15.64 -21.68 8.39
C ASP A 163 16.30 -20.50 7.67
N ASP A 164 16.28 -20.52 6.33
CA ASP A 164 16.76 -19.45 5.46
C ASP A 164 15.80 -19.22 4.30
N ILE A 165 15.43 -17.97 4.05
CA ILE A 165 14.69 -17.53 2.86
C ILE A 165 15.71 -16.99 1.85
N LEU A 166 15.68 -17.54 0.63
CA LEU A 166 16.63 -17.22 -0.45
C LEU A 166 15.96 -16.45 -1.59
N GLU A 167 14.65 -16.65 -1.81
CA GLU A 167 13.88 -15.92 -2.81
C GLU A 167 12.53 -15.50 -2.23
N ILE A 168 12.13 -14.27 -2.55
CA ILE A 168 10.84 -13.68 -2.21
C ILE A 168 10.29 -13.05 -3.48
N ASP A 169 9.24 -13.65 -4.06
CA ASP A 169 8.45 -13.05 -5.12
C ASP A 169 7.11 -12.61 -4.53
N MET A 170 6.88 -11.30 -4.49
CA MET A 170 5.60 -10.74 -4.09
C MET A 170 4.75 -10.52 -5.33
N LEU A 171 3.51 -10.96 -5.29
CA LEU A 171 2.62 -11.03 -6.44
C LEU A 171 1.32 -10.30 -6.15
N CYS A 172 0.90 -9.41 -7.04
CA CYS A 172 -0.41 -8.76 -6.99
C CYS A 172 -1.13 -8.94 -8.32
N ALA A 173 -2.31 -9.57 -8.29
CA ALA A 173 -3.13 -9.73 -9.48
C ALA A 173 -4.59 -9.40 -9.21
N ASN A 174 -5.13 -8.51 -10.03
CA ASN A 174 -6.53 -8.16 -10.07
C ASN A 174 -7.14 -8.66 -11.39
N ASN A 175 -8.09 -9.59 -11.35
CA ASN A 175 -8.82 -10.06 -12.52
C ASN A 175 -10.18 -9.36 -12.68
N GLY A 176 -10.45 -8.37 -11.85
CA GLY A 176 -11.71 -7.63 -11.86
C GLY A 176 -11.93 -6.83 -13.12
N THR A 177 -13.20 -6.55 -13.39
CA THR A 177 -13.69 -5.73 -14.51
C THR A 177 -14.62 -4.64 -14.01
N HIS A 178 -14.60 -3.49 -14.67
CA HIS A 178 -15.44 -2.33 -14.40
C HIS A 178 -15.80 -1.63 -15.73
N ASP A 179 -16.73 -0.67 -15.68
CA ASP A 179 -17.31 -0.04 -16.88
C ASP A 179 -16.38 0.99 -17.57
N TYR A 180 -15.25 1.35 -16.96
CA TYR A 180 -14.35 2.35 -17.51
C TYR A 180 -13.26 1.73 -18.40
N PHE A 181 -12.95 2.40 -19.51
CA PHE A 181 -11.90 1.98 -20.44
C PHE A 181 -10.49 2.05 -19.81
N PHE A 182 -10.21 3.12 -19.06
CA PHE A 182 -8.92 3.37 -18.42
C PHE A 182 -9.16 4.00 -17.05
N ALA A 183 -8.75 3.33 -16.00
CA ALA A 183 -8.94 3.76 -14.61
C ALA A 183 -7.85 3.19 -13.70
N THR A 184 -7.61 3.85 -12.58
CA THR A 184 -6.68 3.41 -11.52
C THR A 184 -7.44 3.08 -10.23
N ASN A 185 -6.89 2.18 -9.44
CA ASN A 185 -7.53 1.72 -8.20
C ASN A 185 -7.29 2.66 -7.00
N PHE A 186 -6.36 3.58 -7.10
CA PHE A 186 -6.05 4.59 -6.08
C PHE A 186 -5.64 5.89 -6.79
N ASN A 187 -4.99 6.83 -6.11
CA ASN A 187 -4.64 8.13 -6.69
C ASN A 187 -4.01 7.99 -8.09
N PRO A 188 -4.62 8.55 -9.14
CA PRO A 188 -4.16 8.34 -10.50
C PRO A 188 -2.71 8.74 -10.74
N SER A 189 -2.29 9.91 -10.25
CA SER A 189 -0.92 10.39 -10.46
C SER A 189 0.12 9.48 -9.79
N VAL A 190 -0.18 8.96 -8.60
CA VAL A 190 0.71 8.03 -7.88
C VAL A 190 0.78 6.69 -8.61
N ASN A 191 -0.38 6.12 -8.99
CA ASN A 191 -0.41 4.81 -9.64
C ASN A 191 0.23 4.83 -11.04
N LEU A 192 -0.01 5.90 -11.82
CA LEU A 192 0.61 6.03 -13.15
C LEU A 192 2.13 6.22 -13.04
N LYS A 193 2.60 6.99 -12.06
CA LYS A 193 4.02 7.17 -11.77
C LYS A 193 4.68 5.83 -11.46
N GLU A 194 4.17 5.09 -10.49
CA GLU A 194 4.66 3.78 -10.05
C GLU A 194 4.86 2.80 -11.22
N LEU A 195 3.90 2.75 -12.15
CA LEU A 195 3.96 1.85 -13.31
C LEU A 195 4.91 2.31 -14.43
N CYS A 196 5.33 3.59 -14.44
CA CYS A 196 6.24 4.16 -15.43
C CYS A 196 7.68 4.28 -14.91
N GLU A 197 7.91 4.05 -13.63
CA GLU A 197 9.25 4.14 -13.04
C GLU A 197 10.12 2.93 -13.33
N VAL A 198 11.43 3.16 -13.28
CA VAL A 198 12.43 2.09 -13.36
C VAL A 198 12.21 1.12 -12.19
N THR A 199 12.00 -0.14 -12.52
CA THR A 199 11.89 -1.22 -11.55
C THR A 199 13.19 -1.40 -10.80
N SER A 200 13.16 -1.40 -9.47
CA SER A 200 14.28 -1.81 -8.63
C SER A 200 13.97 -3.13 -7.92
N TYR A 201 14.92 -4.04 -7.93
CA TYR A 201 14.83 -5.34 -7.27
C TYR A 201 16.16 -5.77 -6.64
N ARG A 202 16.10 -6.76 -5.76
CA ARG A 202 17.26 -7.26 -5.03
C ARG A 202 17.66 -8.63 -5.55
N GLU A 203 18.94 -8.84 -5.92
CA GLU A 203 19.48 -10.13 -6.33
C GLU A 203 20.95 -10.25 -5.92
N ALA A 204 21.37 -11.43 -5.46
CA ALA A 204 22.72 -11.72 -4.98
C ALA A 204 23.30 -10.67 -4.01
N GLY A 205 22.44 -10.10 -3.16
CA GLY A 205 22.83 -9.06 -2.20
C GLY A 205 23.09 -7.67 -2.83
N GLN A 206 22.77 -7.48 -4.11
CA GLN A 206 22.94 -6.22 -4.85
C GLN A 206 21.60 -5.67 -5.32
N TRP A 207 21.55 -4.35 -5.50
CA TRP A 207 20.42 -3.69 -6.17
C TRP A 207 20.60 -3.77 -7.69
N HIS A 208 19.53 -4.10 -8.36
CA HIS A 208 19.44 -4.11 -9.82
C HIS A 208 18.26 -3.24 -10.24
N THR A 209 18.33 -2.73 -11.46
CA THR A 209 17.25 -1.97 -12.09
C THR A 209 16.92 -2.52 -13.46
N ALA A 210 15.66 -2.32 -13.88
CA ALA A 210 15.18 -2.69 -15.20
C ALA A 210 14.17 -1.65 -15.71
N PRO A 211 14.07 -1.45 -17.03
CA PRO A 211 13.02 -0.59 -17.58
C PRO A 211 11.61 -1.08 -17.19
N PRO A 212 10.60 -0.19 -17.12
CA PRO A 212 9.23 -0.59 -16.90
C PRO A 212 8.78 -1.68 -17.86
N PHE A 213 8.06 -2.68 -17.37
CA PHE A 213 7.51 -3.80 -18.14
C PHE A 213 8.53 -4.67 -18.91
N SER A 214 9.85 -4.50 -18.73
CA SER A 214 10.87 -5.29 -19.44
C SER A 214 11.07 -6.70 -18.87
N ARG A 215 10.61 -6.95 -17.64
CA ARG A 215 10.69 -8.25 -16.95
C ARG A 215 9.30 -8.76 -16.68
N SER A 216 9.02 -10.02 -17.01
CA SER A 216 7.73 -10.64 -16.76
C SER A 216 7.85 -12.11 -16.35
N ARG A 217 6.85 -12.61 -15.63
CA ARG A 217 6.69 -13.99 -15.21
C ARG A 217 5.25 -14.44 -15.26
N ARG A 218 5.02 -15.74 -15.52
CA ARG A 218 3.71 -16.35 -15.38
C ARG A 218 3.57 -16.97 -14.00
N TYR A 219 2.46 -16.65 -13.34
CA TYR A 219 2.09 -17.26 -12.07
C TYR A 219 0.63 -17.69 -12.08
N ALA A 220 0.38 -18.90 -11.56
CA ALA A 220 -0.96 -19.34 -11.21
C ALA A 220 -1.26 -18.87 -9.79
N MET A 221 -2.24 -17.99 -9.64
CA MET A 221 -2.59 -17.40 -8.36
C MET A 221 -4.01 -17.82 -7.94
N PRO A 222 -4.21 -18.16 -6.65
CA PRO A 222 -5.53 -18.57 -6.15
C PRO A 222 -6.58 -17.50 -6.41
N GLY A 223 -7.79 -17.92 -6.78
CA GLY A 223 -8.93 -17.05 -7.03
C GLY A 223 -8.91 -16.26 -8.35
N VAL A 224 -7.74 -15.93 -8.87
CA VAL A 224 -7.61 -15.07 -10.08
C VAL A 224 -7.09 -15.81 -11.31
N GLY A 225 -6.50 -17.01 -11.15
CA GLY A 225 -6.03 -17.83 -12.25
C GLY A 225 -4.57 -17.60 -12.65
N GLU A 226 -4.18 -18.07 -13.85
CA GLU A 226 -2.83 -17.89 -14.39
C GLU A 226 -2.71 -16.60 -15.18
N HIS A 227 -1.74 -15.78 -14.83
CA HIS A 227 -1.49 -14.48 -15.47
C HIS A 227 -0.01 -14.24 -15.74
N LEU A 228 0.27 -13.44 -16.76
CA LEU A 228 1.55 -12.79 -16.94
C LEU A 228 1.60 -11.57 -16.02
N LEU A 229 2.60 -11.54 -15.13
CA LEU A 229 2.87 -10.44 -14.23
C LEU A 229 4.16 -9.74 -14.66
N TYR A 230 4.19 -8.44 -14.48
CA TYR A 230 5.34 -7.59 -14.78
C TYR A 230 6.03 -7.16 -13.50
N SER A 231 7.35 -7.11 -13.53
CA SER A 231 8.15 -6.57 -12.42
C SER A 231 7.99 -5.05 -12.35
N VAL A 232 7.71 -4.55 -11.15
CA VAL A 232 7.52 -3.13 -10.84
C VAL A 232 8.34 -2.79 -9.59
N GLY A 233 8.90 -1.59 -9.52
CA GLY A 233 9.52 -1.09 -8.29
C GLY A 233 8.45 -0.91 -7.21
N HIS A 234 8.68 -1.48 -6.02
CA HIS A 234 7.71 -1.40 -4.94
C HIS A 234 8.38 -1.34 -3.57
N GLU A 235 7.74 -0.65 -2.63
CA GLU A 235 8.39 -0.22 -1.39
C GLU A 235 8.83 -1.37 -0.49
N GLU A 236 8.07 -2.46 -0.39
CA GLU A 236 8.40 -3.59 0.46
C GLU A 236 9.68 -4.31 0.05
N VAL A 237 10.10 -4.24 -1.22
CA VAL A 237 11.40 -4.76 -1.65
C VAL A 237 12.53 -4.12 -0.82
N HIS A 238 12.39 -2.83 -0.53
CA HIS A 238 13.43 -2.06 0.19
C HIS A 238 13.46 -2.37 1.70
N SER A 239 12.32 -2.57 2.34
CA SER A 239 12.25 -2.91 3.75
C SER A 239 12.65 -4.38 3.97
N LEU A 240 12.14 -5.31 3.16
CA LEU A 240 12.47 -6.73 3.21
C LEU A 240 13.94 -7.00 2.89
N ALA A 241 14.59 -6.20 2.03
CA ALA A 241 16.01 -6.33 1.75
C ALA A 241 16.91 -6.13 2.99
N LYS A 242 16.44 -5.35 3.97
CA LYS A 242 17.13 -5.21 5.26
C LYS A 242 16.94 -6.44 6.13
N LYS A 243 15.76 -7.03 6.13
CA LYS A 243 15.41 -8.22 6.92
C LYS A 243 16.01 -9.50 6.33
N PHE A 244 16.04 -9.59 4.99
CA PHE A 244 16.50 -10.75 4.22
C PHE A 244 17.62 -10.37 3.25
N PRO A 245 18.82 -9.96 3.74
CA PRO A 245 19.86 -9.33 2.93
C PRO A 245 20.45 -10.24 1.83
N LYS A 246 20.31 -11.56 1.97
CA LYS A 246 20.80 -12.57 1.03
C LYS A 246 19.75 -13.01 0.00
N ALA A 247 18.48 -12.68 0.24
CA ALA A 247 17.41 -13.12 -0.64
C ALA A 247 17.38 -12.33 -1.94
N ARG A 248 16.96 -12.99 -3.03
CA ARG A 248 16.41 -12.33 -4.19
C ARG A 248 15.01 -11.86 -3.85
N ILE A 249 14.71 -10.59 -4.07
CA ILE A 249 13.42 -9.98 -3.70
C ILE A 249 12.92 -9.15 -4.86
N GLU A 250 11.71 -9.44 -5.33
CA GLU A 250 11.11 -8.77 -6.48
C GLU A 250 9.58 -8.71 -6.34
N PHE A 251 8.98 -7.62 -6.81
CA PHE A 251 7.53 -7.43 -6.82
C PHE A 251 6.98 -7.56 -8.25
N TRP A 252 5.85 -8.22 -8.41
CA TRP A 252 5.23 -8.57 -9.68
C TRP A 252 3.76 -8.21 -9.67
N VAL A 253 3.32 -7.42 -10.64
CA VAL A 253 1.91 -6.99 -10.75
C VAL A 253 1.31 -7.41 -12.09
N ARG A 254 0.04 -7.79 -12.06
CA ARG A 254 -0.75 -8.00 -13.28
C ARG A 254 -1.20 -6.66 -13.83
N VAL A 255 -0.80 -6.38 -15.06
CA VAL A 255 -1.30 -5.26 -15.85
C VAL A 255 -1.94 -5.82 -17.13
N SER A 256 -3.17 -5.43 -17.45
CA SER A 256 -3.82 -5.89 -18.70
C SER A 256 -3.11 -5.27 -19.91
N ASP A 257 -3.10 -6.00 -21.04
CA ASP A 257 -2.46 -5.50 -22.27
C ASP A 257 -3.06 -4.16 -22.74
N GLN A 258 -4.37 -4.02 -22.64
CA GLN A 258 -5.07 -2.77 -22.97
C GLN A 258 -4.57 -1.61 -22.09
N PHE A 259 -4.50 -1.81 -20.77
CA PHE A 259 -4.03 -0.77 -19.85
C PHE A 259 -2.57 -0.42 -20.13
N ARG A 260 -1.70 -1.42 -20.30
CA ARG A 260 -0.27 -1.24 -20.58
C ARG A 260 -0.03 -0.46 -21.89
N GLN A 261 -0.72 -0.83 -22.97
CA GLN A 261 -0.59 -0.14 -24.27
C GLN A 261 -1.09 1.31 -24.18
N THR A 262 -2.20 1.56 -23.48
CA THR A 262 -2.71 2.91 -23.24
C THR A 262 -1.71 3.72 -22.44
N LEU A 263 -1.19 3.16 -21.34
CA LEU A 263 -0.20 3.80 -20.48
C LEU A 263 1.07 4.19 -21.27
N GLN A 264 1.62 3.27 -22.06
CA GLN A 264 2.80 3.52 -22.89
C GLN A 264 2.55 4.61 -23.94
N THR A 265 1.32 4.69 -24.48
CA THR A 265 0.96 5.75 -25.41
C THR A 265 0.93 7.11 -24.72
N LEU A 266 0.31 7.19 -23.53
CA LEU A 266 0.23 8.42 -22.73
C LEU A 266 1.63 8.90 -22.28
N GLU A 267 2.51 7.96 -21.91
CA GLU A 267 3.91 8.24 -21.57
C GLU A 267 4.67 8.81 -22.76
N ARG A 268 4.61 8.15 -23.94
CA ARG A 268 5.32 8.56 -25.14
C ARG A 268 4.91 9.95 -25.65
N ILE A 269 3.66 10.36 -25.47
CA ILE A 269 3.20 11.71 -25.83
C ILE A 269 3.40 12.74 -24.72
N GLY A 270 4.04 12.36 -23.59
CA GLY A 270 4.42 13.24 -22.49
C GLY A 270 3.25 13.60 -21.54
N LEU A 271 2.13 12.87 -21.57
CA LEU A 271 1.03 13.12 -20.63
C LEU A 271 1.30 12.59 -19.21
N ILE A 272 2.30 11.73 -19.03
CA ILE A 272 2.75 11.28 -17.71
C ILE A 272 4.03 12.06 -17.36
N SER A 273 3.88 13.36 -17.14
CA SER A 273 4.97 14.26 -16.74
C SER A 273 4.50 15.28 -15.74
N TRP A 274 5.32 15.56 -14.74
CA TRP A 274 5.15 16.67 -13.79
C TRP A 274 5.80 17.97 -14.28
N ASP A 275 6.61 17.91 -15.35
CA ASP A 275 7.20 19.11 -15.95
C ASP A 275 6.10 19.95 -16.56
N LYS A 276 5.94 21.17 -16.04
CA LYS A 276 4.88 22.07 -16.46
C LYS A 276 5.09 22.53 -17.90
N VAL A 277 4.04 22.43 -18.70
CA VAL A 277 3.96 22.94 -20.06
C VAL A 277 3.04 24.16 -20.13
N ASN A 278 3.27 25.02 -21.11
CA ASN A 278 2.42 26.18 -21.37
C ASN A 278 1.20 25.75 -22.20
N VAL A 279 -0.01 25.98 -21.68
CA VAL A 279 -1.25 25.84 -22.41
C VAL A 279 -1.93 27.20 -22.43
N GLY A 280 -1.75 27.96 -23.51
CA GLY A 280 -2.14 29.36 -23.57
C GLY A 280 -1.39 30.18 -22.51
N ASN A 281 -2.12 30.74 -21.57
CA ASN A 281 -1.55 31.58 -20.48
C ASN A 281 -1.40 30.82 -19.14
N VAL A 282 -1.58 29.51 -19.14
CA VAL A 282 -1.54 28.71 -17.91
C VAL A 282 -0.38 27.71 -17.97
N HIS A 283 0.33 27.55 -16.86
CA HIS A 283 1.34 26.50 -16.66
C HIS A 283 0.70 25.29 -15.99
N VAL A 284 0.64 24.15 -16.70
CA VAL A 284 -0.03 22.95 -16.22
C VAL A 284 0.91 21.75 -16.31
N ALA A 285 0.96 20.92 -15.26
CA ALA A 285 1.60 19.61 -15.37
C ALA A 285 0.68 18.66 -16.16
N PRO A 286 1.17 18.01 -17.23
CA PRO A 286 0.35 17.11 -18.03
C PRO A 286 -0.37 16.03 -17.22
N ILE A 287 0.30 15.47 -16.21
CA ILE A 287 -0.24 14.45 -15.31
C ILE A 287 -1.48 14.95 -14.54
N ASP A 288 -1.52 16.24 -14.16
CA ASP A 288 -2.66 16.81 -13.44
C ASP A 288 -3.91 16.86 -14.35
N VAL A 289 -3.71 17.15 -15.63
CA VAL A 289 -4.79 17.12 -16.62
C VAL A 289 -5.29 15.69 -16.81
N LEU A 290 -4.39 14.73 -16.98
CA LEU A 290 -4.74 13.32 -17.13
C LEU A 290 -5.48 12.82 -15.89
N ALA A 291 -4.98 13.07 -14.69
CA ALA A 291 -5.62 12.67 -13.44
C ALA A 291 -7.01 13.29 -13.25
N ALA A 292 -7.22 14.55 -13.69
CA ALA A 292 -8.52 15.20 -13.63
C ALA A 292 -9.55 14.63 -14.63
N LEU A 293 -9.09 14.02 -15.71
CA LEU A 293 -9.95 13.37 -16.71
C LEU A 293 -10.30 11.92 -16.36
N MET A 294 -9.49 11.29 -15.50
CA MET A 294 -9.73 9.90 -15.09
C MET A 294 -10.88 9.79 -14.11
N PRO A 295 -11.62 8.66 -14.12
CA PRO A 295 -12.64 8.41 -13.12
C PRO A 295 -12.03 8.38 -11.71
N ALA A 296 -12.75 8.96 -10.75
CA ALA A 296 -12.34 8.87 -9.36
C ALA A 296 -12.31 7.39 -8.92
N PRO A 297 -11.25 6.89 -8.23
CA PRO A 297 -11.16 5.48 -7.83
C PRO A 297 -12.39 4.96 -7.07
N ALA A 298 -13.03 5.80 -6.24
CA ALA A 298 -14.25 5.45 -5.53
C ALA A 298 -15.44 5.13 -6.46
N SER A 299 -15.49 5.71 -7.67
CA SER A 299 -16.57 5.48 -8.63
C SER A 299 -16.53 4.10 -9.28
N LEU A 300 -15.43 3.37 -9.17
CA LEU A 300 -15.30 2.00 -9.66
C LEU A 300 -16.13 1.01 -8.83
N ALA A 301 -16.27 1.26 -7.53
CA ALA A 301 -16.78 0.30 -6.56
C ALA A 301 -18.16 -0.31 -6.91
N PRO A 302 -19.18 0.44 -7.39
CA PRO A 302 -20.50 -0.12 -7.64
C PRO A 302 -20.55 -1.12 -8.81
N SER A 303 -19.70 -0.98 -9.83
CA SER A 303 -19.67 -1.84 -11.02
C SER A 303 -18.49 -2.80 -11.06
N TYR A 304 -17.58 -2.73 -10.07
CA TYR A 304 -16.38 -3.55 -10.04
C TYR A 304 -16.72 -4.97 -9.61
N LYS A 305 -16.39 -5.94 -10.46
CA LYS A 305 -16.64 -7.38 -10.23
C LYS A 305 -15.36 -8.16 -10.41
N GLY A 306 -15.26 -9.30 -9.68
CA GLY A 306 -14.11 -10.19 -9.74
C GLY A 306 -13.27 -10.16 -8.47
N GLN A 307 -12.02 -10.59 -8.56
CA GLN A 307 -11.17 -10.83 -7.39
C GLN A 307 -9.78 -10.19 -7.53
N VAL A 308 -9.19 -9.88 -6.39
CA VAL A 308 -7.78 -9.55 -6.24
C VAL A 308 -7.12 -10.62 -5.39
N CYS A 309 -5.94 -11.06 -5.79
CA CYS A 309 -5.06 -11.90 -5.00
C CYS A 309 -3.74 -11.18 -4.79
N VAL A 310 -3.32 -11.05 -3.53
CA VAL A 310 -1.92 -10.78 -3.19
C VAL A 310 -1.31 -12.07 -2.66
N ALA A 311 -0.09 -12.38 -3.10
CA ALA A 311 0.62 -13.57 -2.67
C ALA A 311 2.11 -13.30 -2.48
N VAL A 312 2.75 -14.13 -1.66
CA VAL A 312 4.22 -14.18 -1.55
C VAL A 312 4.66 -15.61 -1.81
N VAL A 313 5.45 -15.81 -2.85
CA VAL A 313 6.13 -17.06 -3.13
C VAL A 313 7.53 -16.99 -2.52
N LEU A 314 7.76 -17.89 -1.56
CA LEU A 314 9.02 -17.95 -0.85
C LEU A 314 9.74 -19.26 -1.17
N LYS A 315 11.04 -19.16 -1.45
CA LYS A 315 11.92 -20.32 -1.61
C LYS A 315 13.11 -20.20 -0.69
N GLY A 316 13.52 -21.33 -0.13
CA GLY A 316 14.61 -21.35 0.83
C GLY A 316 14.91 -22.75 1.31
N ARG A 317 15.26 -22.86 2.59
CA ARG A 317 15.62 -24.13 3.25
C ARG A 317 14.83 -24.32 4.54
N LYS A 318 14.42 -25.56 4.78
CA LYS A 318 13.88 -26.05 6.06
C LYS A 318 14.60 -27.35 6.42
N GLN A 319 15.25 -27.38 7.59
CA GLN A 319 16.06 -28.52 8.04
C GLN A 319 17.11 -28.98 7.00
N GLY A 320 17.72 -27.99 6.30
CA GLY A 320 18.71 -28.24 5.26
C GLY A 320 18.15 -28.61 3.88
N ALA A 321 16.88 -29.01 3.76
CA ALA A 321 16.23 -29.35 2.50
C ALA A 321 15.64 -28.11 1.80
N ALA A 322 15.56 -28.16 0.45
CA ALA A 322 14.86 -27.14 -0.33
C ALA A 322 13.38 -27.10 0.06
N HIS A 323 12.86 -25.92 0.29
CA HIS A 323 11.48 -25.70 0.71
C HIS A 323 10.88 -24.50 -0.01
N SER A 324 9.59 -24.62 -0.39
CA SER A 324 8.87 -23.54 -1.09
C SER A 324 7.44 -23.45 -0.59
N MET A 325 7.00 -22.21 -0.32
CA MET A 325 5.68 -21.90 0.19
C MET A 325 5.05 -20.75 -0.58
N MET A 326 3.73 -20.74 -0.65
CA MET A 326 2.95 -19.57 -1.05
C MET A 326 2.04 -19.16 0.11
N TYR A 327 2.12 -17.91 0.53
CA TYR A 327 1.16 -17.25 1.42
C TYR A 327 0.32 -16.31 0.57
N TYR A 328 -0.99 -16.26 0.77
CA TYR A 328 -1.86 -15.44 -0.07
C TYR A 328 -3.14 -15.02 0.63
N SER A 329 -3.72 -13.93 0.13
CA SER A 329 -5.05 -13.43 0.46
C SER A 329 -5.83 -13.16 -0.82
N VAL A 330 -7.10 -13.59 -0.86
CA VAL A 330 -8.01 -13.35 -1.99
C VAL A 330 -9.21 -12.58 -1.50
N CYS A 331 -9.54 -11.49 -2.18
CA CYS A 331 -10.68 -10.64 -1.86
C CYS A 331 -11.56 -10.40 -3.10
N SER A 332 -12.88 -10.46 -2.94
CA SER A 332 -13.86 -10.13 -3.98
C SER A 332 -14.23 -8.66 -3.95
N HIS A 333 -14.32 -8.01 -5.13
CA HIS A 333 -14.79 -6.64 -5.26
C HIS A 333 -16.20 -6.48 -4.74
N GLU A 334 -17.10 -7.41 -5.10
CA GLU A 334 -18.49 -7.41 -4.68
C GLU A 334 -18.62 -7.52 -3.15
N ALA A 335 -17.91 -8.48 -2.54
CA ALA A 335 -17.97 -8.67 -1.09
C ALA A 335 -17.42 -7.46 -0.31
N CYS A 336 -16.35 -6.84 -0.78
CA CYS A 336 -15.80 -5.61 -0.17
C CYS A 336 -16.80 -4.44 -0.28
N PHE A 337 -17.48 -4.34 -1.43
CA PHE A 337 -18.49 -3.32 -1.64
C PHE A 337 -19.73 -3.55 -0.76
N GLU A 338 -20.20 -4.78 -0.63
CA GLU A 338 -21.30 -5.15 0.25
C GLU A 338 -20.97 -4.90 1.73
N ASP A 339 -19.71 -5.14 2.14
CA ASP A 339 -19.30 -4.93 3.54
C ASP A 339 -19.28 -3.44 3.93
N ILE A 340 -18.56 -2.59 3.20
CA ILE A 340 -18.38 -1.18 3.60
C ILE A 340 -18.55 -0.16 2.44
N GLY A 341 -19.09 -0.56 1.29
CA GLY A 341 -19.26 0.32 0.13
C GLY A 341 -17.93 0.78 -0.48
N ALA A 342 -16.87 -0.04 -0.41
CA ALA A 342 -15.55 0.25 -0.96
C ALA A 342 -15.14 -0.80 -2.00
N HIS A 343 -14.39 -0.40 -3.02
CA HIS A 343 -13.75 -1.38 -3.90
C HIS A 343 -12.59 -2.08 -3.17
N VAL A 344 -12.15 -3.22 -3.72
CA VAL A 344 -11.22 -4.13 -3.05
C VAL A 344 -9.92 -3.44 -2.61
N THR A 345 -9.27 -2.62 -3.45
CA THR A 345 -7.99 -1.98 -3.10
C THR A 345 -8.11 -1.09 -1.85
N ALA A 346 -9.20 -0.31 -1.75
CA ALA A 346 -9.43 0.50 -0.56
C ALA A 346 -9.75 -0.35 0.68
N TYR A 347 -10.49 -1.44 0.50
CA TYR A 347 -10.82 -2.37 1.58
C TYR A 347 -9.59 -3.09 2.10
N THR A 348 -8.81 -3.69 1.20
CA THR A 348 -7.62 -4.50 1.54
C THR A 348 -6.47 -3.68 2.11
N THR A 349 -6.44 -2.36 1.85
CA THR A 349 -5.54 -1.43 2.53
C THR A 349 -6.10 -1.00 3.89
N ALA A 350 -7.40 -0.73 3.99
CA ALA A 350 -8.01 -0.26 5.25
C ALA A 350 -8.00 -1.32 6.36
N VAL A 351 -8.22 -2.60 6.03
CA VAL A 351 -8.24 -3.68 7.03
C VAL A 351 -6.91 -3.81 7.77
N PRO A 352 -5.74 -3.94 7.09
CA PRO A 352 -4.43 -3.96 7.77
C PRO A 352 -4.14 -2.70 8.58
N VAL A 353 -4.51 -1.52 8.07
CA VAL A 353 -4.36 -0.25 8.80
C VAL A 353 -5.15 -0.25 10.11
N VAL A 354 -6.42 -0.69 10.09
CA VAL A 354 -7.26 -0.77 11.29
C VAL A 354 -6.72 -1.82 12.25
N ALA A 355 -6.28 -2.98 11.75
CA ALA A 355 -5.63 -4.00 12.57
C ALA A 355 -4.38 -3.46 13.26
N ALA A 356 -3.50 -2.78 12.54
CA ALA A 356 -2.30 -2.17 13.09
C ALA A 356 -2.62 -1.11 14.15
N ALA A 357 -3.62 -0.27 13.90
CA ALA A 357 -4.10 0.73 14.86
C ALA A 357 -4.57 0.09 16.16
N GLN A 358 -5.34 -0.99 16.10
CA GLN A 358 -5.74 -1.76 17.27
C GLN A 358 -4.53 -2.35 18.00
N MET A 359 -3.65 -3.04 17.28
CA MET A 359 -2.44 -3.69 17.82
C MET A 359 -1.52 -2.70 18.55
N ILE A 360 -1.34 -1.48 18.00
CA ILE A 360 -0.53 -0.43 18.62
C ILE A 360 -1.21 0.09 19.89
N LEU A 361 -2.50 0.41 19.83
CA LEU A 361 -3.22 1.02 20.95
C LEU A 361 -3.58 0.03 22.07
N GLU A 362 -3.64 -1.27 21.78
CA GLU A 362 -3.75 -2.36 22.75
C GLU A 362 -2.39 -2.74 23.36
N GLY A 363 -1.27 -2.30 22.75
CA GLY A 363 0.08 -2.57 23.24
C GLY A 363 0.71 -3.86 22.69
N ASP A 364 0.03 -4.57 21.78
CA ASP A 364 0.54 -5.78 21.13
C ASP A 364 1.70 -5.47 20.17
N TRP A 365 1.60 -4.33 19.48
CA TRP A 365 2.66 -3.78 18.65
C TRP A 365 3.28 -2.54 19.30
N ASN A 366 3.95 -2.75 20.44
CA ASN A 366 4.63 -1.69 21.18
C ASN A 366 6.15 -1.70 20.87
N ALA A 367 6.50 -1.30 19.65
CA ALA A 367 7.92 -1.23 19.26
C ALA A 367 8.68 -0.10 19.95
N GLY A 368 7.99 0.99 20.33
CA GLY A 368 8.61 2.19 20.92
C GLY A 368 9.66 2.83 20.00
N THR A 369 9.56 2.60 18.71
CA THR A 369 10.45 3.11 17.67
C THR A 369 9.77 3.04 16.30
N LEU A 370 10.46 3.45 15.23
CA LEU A 370 10.03 3.28 13.87
C LEU A 370 10.40 1.88 13.37
N VAL A 371 9.42 1.17 12.81
CA VAL A 371 9.53 -0.21 12.32
C VAL A 371 8.72 -0.42 11.04
N HIS A 372 9.07 -1.49 10.32
CA HIS A 372 8.25 -2.05 9.24
C HIS A 372 7.45 -3.27 9.73
N PRO A 373 6.36 -3.67 9.04
CA PRO A 373 5.50 -4.77 9.47
C PRO A 373 6.24 -6.10 9.69
N GLU A 374 7.24 -6.42 8.87
CA GLU A 374 8.04 -7.63 8.99
C GLU A 374 8.95 -7.67 10.22
N GLU A 375 9.16 -6.55 10.90
CA GLU A 375 9.93 -6.48 12.14
C GLU A 375 9.08 -6.81 13.38
N LEU A 376 7.76 -6.93 13.23
CA LEU A 376 6.78 -7.17 14.29
C LEU A 376 6.28 -8.62 14.28
N ASN A 377 5.64 -9.04 15.37
CA ASN A 377 5.04 -10.37 15.45
C ASN A 377 3.81 -10.45 14.53
N PRO A 378 3.79 -11.36 13.52
CA PRO A 378 2.72 -11.45 12.55
C PRO A 378 1.46 -12.17 13.06
N ASP A 379 1.56 -13.05 14.08
CA ASP A 379 0.50 -14.01 14.42
C ASP A 379 -0.81 -13.33 14.81
N ARG A 380 -0.76 -12.42 15.79
CA ARG A 380 -1.94 -11.69 16.25
C ARG A 380 -2.47 -10.73 15.18
N PHE A 381 -1.59 -10.14 14.40
CA PHE A 381 -1.98 -9.27 13.28
C PHE A 381 -2.75 -10.05 12.20
N LEU A 382 -2.24 -11.21 11.79
CA LEU A 382 -2.89 -12.07 10.81
C LEU A 382 -4.22 -12.64 11.32
N ALA A 383 -4.35 -12.90 12.62
CA ALA A 383 -5.62 -13.23 13.24
C ALA A 383 -6.59 -12.02 13.22
N ARG A 384 -6.11 -10.83 13.54
CA ARG A 384 -6.92 -9.61 13.59
C ARG A 384 -7.46 -9.22 12.23
N ILE A 385 -6.69 -9.36 11.14
CA ILE A 385 -7.23 -9.09 9.80
C ILE A 385 -8.34 -10.07 9.42
N CYS A 386 -8.31 -11.33 9.91
CA CYS A 386 -9.41 -12.28 9.72
C CYS A 386 -10.67 -11.84 10.49
N GLU A 387 -10.55 -11.39 11.72
CA GLU A 387 -11.65 -10.82 12.51
C GLU A 387 -12.28 -9.61 11.83
N LEU A 388 -11.48 -8.82 11.12
CA LEU A 388 -11.91 -7.65 10.36
C LEU A 388 -12.46 -7.96 8.97
N GLY A 389 -12.43 -9.22 8.53
CA GLY A 389 -13.08 -9.68 7.30
C GLY A 389 -12.15 -10.03 6.13
N MET A 390 -10.82 -10.01 6.32
CA MET A 390 -9.86 -10.51 5.33
C MET A 390 -9.34 -11.88 5.73
N SER A 391 -9.39 -12.84 4.80
CA SER A 391 -8.80 -14.17 5.00
C SER A 391 -7.43 -14.29 4.35
N TRP A 392 -6.61 -15.19 4.87
CA TRP A 392 -5.34 -15.59 4.26
C TRP A 392 -5.14 -17.09 4.37
N GLN A 393 -4.28 -17.62 3.52
CA GLN A 393 -3.93 -19.03 3.48
C GLN A 393 -2.45 -19.22 3.17
N ALA A 394 -1.92 -20.42 3.48
CA ALA A 394 -0.59 -20.83 3.11
C ALA A 394 -0.63 -22.23 2.50
N SER A 395 0.20 -22.48 1.49
CA SER A 395 0.32 -23.78 0.84
C SER A 395 1.76 -24.08 0.46
N SER A 396 2.18 -25.34 0.59
CA SER A 396 3.45 -25.81 0.04
C SER A 396 3.39 -25.84 -1.47
N LEU A 397 4.47 -25.49 -2.14
CA LEU A 397 4.59 -25.53 -3.58
C LEU A 397 5.43 -26.74 -4.00
N SER A 398 4.94 -27.51 -4.97
CA SER A 398 5.72 -28.58 -5.61
C SER A 398 6.78 -28.00 -6.56
N ALA A 399 7.84 -28.76 -6.86
CA ALA A 399 8.87 -28.37 -7.81
C ALA A 399 8.28 -27.96 -9.18
N ALA A 400 7.22 -28.64 -9.65
CA ALA A 400 6.55 -28.33 -10.91
C ALA A 400 5.78 -26.98 -10.88
N GLN A 401 5.25 -26.58 -9.72
CA GLN A 401 4.61 -25.26 -9.56
C GLN A 401 5.64 -24.13 -9.46
N VAL A 402 6.80 -24.44 -8.88
CA VAL A 402 7.92 -23.50 -8.76
C VAL A 402 8.59 -23.23 -10.12
N SER A 403 8.72 -24.26 -10.99
CA SER A 403 9.35 -24.15 -12.31
C SER A 403 8.51 -23.43 -13.37
N LYS A 404 7.19 -23.33 -13.18
CA LYS A 404 6.31 -22.58 -14.10
C LYS A 404 6.52 -21.05 -14.10
N GLY A 405 7.28 -20.53 -13.15
CA GLY A 405 7.62 -19.11 -13.04
C GLY A 405 8.93 -18.73 -13.73
N ASP A 406 9.26 -19.32 -14.89
CA ASP A 406 10.47 -18.95 -15.61
C ASP A 406 10.40 -17.48 -16.07
N LEU A 407 11.52 -16.78 -15.85
CA LEU A 407 11.64 -15.36 -16.19
C LEU A 407 11.60 -15.20 -17.72
N ILE A 408 10.63 -14.44 -18.21
CA ILE A 408 10.57 -14.03 -19.61
C ILE A 408 11.13 -12.61 -19.67
N ASN A 409 12.35 -12.46 -20.16
CA ASN A 409 12.88 -11.13 -20.49
C ASN A 409 12.27 -10.72 -21.83
N ILE A 410 11.43 -9.70 -21.82
CA ILE A 410 10.93 -9.07 -23.05
C ILE A 410 12.05 -8.14 -23.50
N CYS A 411 12.79 -8.55 -24.54
CA CYS A 411 13.76 -7.66 -25.18
C CYS A 411 13.02 -6.44 -25.73
N ALA A 412 13.63 -5.25 -25.60
CA ALA A 412 13.08 -3.99 -26.07
C ALA A 412 12.83 -3.94 -27.61
N ASP A 413 13.30 -4.96 -28.34
CA ASP A 413 13.23 -5.05 -29.80
C ASP A 413 11.93 -5.67 -30.37
N ASP A 414 11.02 -6.18 -29.51
CA ASP A 414 9.72 -6.72 -29.94
C ASP A 414 8.60 -5.67 -30.00
N THR A 415 8.92 -4.40 -30.03
CA THR A 415 7.97 -3.35 -30.38
C THR A 415 7.92 -3.24 -31.92
N PRO A 416 6.79 -3.59 -32.57
CA PRO A 416 6.65 -3.30 -33.99
C PRO A 416 6.81 -1.79 -34.23
N ALA A 417 7.59 -1.46 -35.25
CA ALA A 417 7.96 -0.11 -35.67
C ALA A 417 6.74 0.78 -36.00
#